data_c93d17be14d4e31137dd4088866cb6f8
#
_entry.id   c93d17be14d4e31137dd4088866cb6f8
#
_cell.length_a   1.000
_cell.length_b   1.000
_cell.length_c   1.000
_cell.angle_alpha   90.00
_cell.angle_beta   90.00
_cell.angle_gamma   90.00
#
_symmetry.space_group_name_H-M   'P 1'
#
loop_
_entity.id
_entity.type
_entity.pdbx_description
1 polymer ?
#
loop_
_entity_poly.entity_id
_entity_poly.type
_entity_poly.pdbx_seq_one_letter_code
_entity_poly.pdbx_strand_id
1 'polypeptide(L)'
;MYYPLRIVLVLLSATLILNGCILERIFRVQKQFCDFEKYFRIEVSEGFRVILLEPVILNKDITRVAGAQPSKKKFIRNELVMTYISERKGKPVHGQYDLPIELRFIYVDHKYRLKEAYLGKNLTDVLTDKLLTQMIQSVCKSEKSLVKQQITVDIRALDRTLLPTRAEITDILGPPNPKAGVKHTQLYDYQLKNNDHADKVITVEIEFDGSGNSILRIKVKYLGYNLEADLEKGQAVLSVDIFDIGES
;
A
#
# COMPACT_ATOMS: atom_id res chain seq x y z
N MET A 1 27.14 -18.53 36.69
CA MET A 1 26.73 -17.15 36.31
C MET A 1 26.42 -17.03 34.84
N TYR A 2 25.63 -17.97 34.23
CA TYR A 2 25.34 -18.02 32.76
C TYR A 2 23.85 -18.01 32.43
N TYR A 3 22.95 -17.86 33.40
CA TYR A 3 21.51 -17.84 33.21
C TYR A 3 20.99 -16.63 32.41
N PRO A 4 21.47 -15.38 32.61
CA PRO A 4 20.92 -14.22 31.90
C PRO A 4 21.19 -14.27 30.38
N LEU A 5 22.35 -14.78 29.97
CA LEU A 5 22.71 -14.87 28.54
C LEU A 5 21.80 -15.85 27.78
N ARG A 6 21.41 -16.97 28.40
CA ARG A 6 20.50 -17.96 27.80
C ARG A 6 19.08 -17.38 27.64
N ILE A 7 18.61 -16.63 28.64
CA ILE A 7 17.29 -15.96 28.59
C ILE A 7 17.28 -14.90 27.49
N VAL A 8 18.33 -14.08 27.36
CA VAL A 8 18.48 -13.10 26.29
C VAL A 8 18.51 -13.76 24.90
N LEU A 9 19.23 -14.87 24.74
CA LEU A 9 19.29 -15.65 23.49
C LEU A 9 17.93 -16.25 23.13
N VAL A 10 17.18 -16.76 24.09
CA VAL A 10 15.83 -17.30 23.87
C VAL A 10 14.84 -16.19 23.53
N LEU A 11 14.90 -15.04 24.20
CA LEU A 11 14.07 -13.88 23.86
C LEU A 11 14.42 -13.33 22.46
N LEU A 12 15.70 -13.25 22.10
CA LEU A 12 16.14 -12.82 20.77
C LEU A 12 15.67 -13.79 19.67
N SER A 13 15.76 -15.11 19.92
CA SER A 13 15.28 -16.11 18.98
C SER A 13 13.75 -16.09 18.85
N ALA A 14 13.02 -15.88 19.95
CA ALA A 14 11.56 -15.77 19.94
C ALA A 14 11.09 -14.54 19.15
N THR A 15 11.76 -13.38 19.29
CA THR A 15 11.43 -12.18 18.51
C THR A 15 11.74 -12.34 17.01
N LEU A 16 12.81 -13.03 16.65
CA LEU A 16 13.14 -13.34 15.25
C LEU A 16 12.12 -14.31 14.62
N ILE A 17 11.65 -15.31 15.37
CA ILE A 17 10.65 -16.27 14.89
C ILE A 17 9.28 -15.59 14.72
N LEU A 18 8.88 -14.69 15.60
CA LEU A 18 7.59 -13.98 15.54
C LEU A 18 7.52 -13.00 14.34
N ASN A 19 8.63 -12.36 13.99
CA ASN A 19 8.70 -11.49 12.81
C ASN A 19 8.87 -12.29 11.50
N GLY A 20 9.47 -13.48 11.53
CA GLY A 20 9.67 -14.34 10.36
C GLY A 20 8.37 -14.76 9.68
N CYS A 21 7.29 -14.96 10.43
CA CYS A 21 6.02 -15.43 9.89
C CYS A 21 5.32 -14.43 8.94
N ILE A 22 5.44 -13.11 9.17
CA ILE A 22 4.83 -12.11 8.27
C ILE A 22 5.66 -11.97 6.99
N LEU A 23 6.98 -11.91 7.12
CA LEU A 23 7.90 -11.82 5.99
C LEU A 23 7.77 -13.05 5.07
N GLU A 24 7.67 -14.26 5.65
CA GLU A 24 7.43 -15.47 4.86
C GLU A 24 6.15 -15.36 4.02
N ARG A 25 5.05 -14.85 4.62
CA ARG A 25 3.79 -14.68 3.87
C ARG A 25 3.90 -13.63 2.77
N ILE A 26 4.58 -12.51 3.03
CA ILE A 26 4.84 -11.48 2.02
C ILE A 26 5.67 -12.08 0.87
N PHE A 27 6.70 -12.86 1.16
CA PHE A 27 7.51 -13.52 0.13
C PHE A 27 6.73 -14.58 -0.65
N ARG A 28 5.79 -15.28 0.00
CA ARG A 28 4.92 -16.24 -0.68
C ARG A 28 3.98 -15.52 -1.65
N VAL A 29 3.38 -14.39 -1.22
CA VAL A 29 2.55 -13.56 -2.11
C VAL A 29 3.35 -13.02 -3.28
N GLN A 30 4.58 -12.55 -3.05
CA GLN A 30 5.44 -12.08 -4.14
C GLN A 30 5.71 -13.18 -5.18
N LYS A 31 5.96 -14.44 -4.74
CA LYS A 31 6.10 -15.56 -5.66
C LYS A 31 4.81 -15.83 -6.43
N GLN A 32 3.64 -15.65 -5.81
CA GLN A 32 2.35 -15.79 -6.48
C GLN A 32 2.18 -14.75 -7.59
N PHE A 33 2.72 -13.52 -7.44
CA PHE A 33 2.68 -12.52 -8.52
C PHE A 33 3.45 -12.96 -9.77
N CYS A 34 4.41 -13.89 -9.67
CA CYS A 34 5.14 -14.41 -10.83
C CYS A 34 4.29 -15.34 -11.68
N ASP A 35 3.33 -16.03 -11.07
CA ASP A 35 2.35 -16.88 -11.75
C ASP A 35 0.95 -16.24 -11.62
N PHE A 36 0.85 -14.98 -12.05
CA PHE A 36 -0.29 -14.11 -11.77
C PHE A 36 -1.64 -14.74 -12.12
N GLU A 37 -1.81 -15.25 -13.32
CA GLU A 37 -3.05 -15.86 -13.80
C GLU A 37 -3.47 -17.09 -12.98
N LYS A 38 -2.51 -17.81 -12.40
CA LYS A 38 -2.77 -18.97 -11.54
C LYS A 38 -3.29 -18.57 -10.16
N TYR A 39 -2.80 -17.47 -9.60
CA TYR A 39 -3.05 -17.11 -8.20
C TYR A 39 -3.96 -15.91 -8.01
N PHE A 40 -4.19 -15.13 -9.06
CA PHE A 40 -5.01 -13.93 -9.00
C PHE A 40 -6.03 -13.88 -10.12
N ARG A 41 -7.16 -13.28 -9.83
CA ARG A 41 -8.15 -12.87 -10.82
C ARG A 41 -8.49 -11.40 -10.60
N ILE A 42 -8.51 -10.62 -11.68
CA ILE A 42 -8.93 -9.23 -11.67
C ILE A 42 -10.36 -9.17 -12.22
N GLU A 43 -11.21 -8.43 -11.53
CA GLU A 43 -12.56 -8.10 -11.98
C GLU A 43 -12.70 -6.58 -11.96
N VAL A 44 -13.15 -6.03 -13.09
CA VAL A 44 -13.39 -4.60 -13.28
C VAL A 44 -14.87 -4.42 -13.60
N SER A 45 -15.60 -3.77 -12.70
CA SER A 45 -17.01 -3.45 -12.90
C SER A 45 -17.30 -2.05 -12.37
N GLU A 46 -17.70 -1.95 -11.10
CA GLU A 46 -17.90 -0.66 -10.40
C GLU A 46 -16.64 -0.17 -9.68
N GLY A 47 -15.49 -0.80 -9.93
CA GLY A 47 -14.19 -0.55 -9.34
C GLY A 47 -13.22 -1.68 -9.69
N PHE A 48 -12.04 -1.68 -9.10
CA PHE A 48 -10.99 -2.67 -9.35
C PHE A 48 -10.92 -3.67 -8.19
N ARG A 49 -11.09 -4.93 -8.50
CA ARG A 49 -11.13 -6.02 -7.54
C ARG A 49 -10.02 -7.04 -7.85
N VAL A 50 -9.17 -7.29 -6.87
CA VAL A 50 -8.13 -8.32 -6.94
C VAL A 50 -8.56 -9.47 -6.06
N ILE A 51 -8.77 -10.64 -6.65
CA ILE A 51 -9.17 -11.87 -5.96
C ILE A 51 -7.95 -12.78 -5.87
N LEU A 52 -7.62 -13.20 -4.64
CA LEU A 52 -6.56 -14.15 -4.34
C LEU A 52 -7.14 -15.57 -4.35
N LEU A 53 -6.69 -16.41 -5.27
CA LEU A 53 -7.17 -17.81 -5.40
C LEU A 53 -6.59 -18.70 -4.29
N GLU A 54 -5.35 -18.45 -3.87
CA GLU A 54 -4.69 -19.10 -2.73
C GLU A 54 -4.28 -18.06 -1.67
N PRO A 55 -5.20 -17.66 -0.78
CA PRO A 55 -4.97 -16.58 0.17
C PRO A 55 -4.00 -16.98 1.30
N VAL A 56 -2.95 -16.17 1.51
CA VAL A 56 -1.93 -16.39 2.54
C VAL A 56 -1.81 -15.24 3.56
N ILE A 57 -2.17 -14.01 3.18
CA ILE A 57 -2.10 -12.82 4.05
C ILE A 57 -3.21 -12.89 5.09
N LEU A 58 -2.87 -12.62 6.35
CA LEU A 58 -3.83 -12.61 7.44
C LEU A 58 -4.37 -11.19 7.69
N ASN A 59 -5.58 -11.10 8.25
CA ASN A 59 -6.18 -9.82 8.64
C ASN A 59 -5.29 -9.04 9.63
N LYS A 60 -4.63 -9.72 10.56
CA LYS A 60 -3.69 -9.11 11.51
C LYS A 60 -2.42 -8.55 10.85
N ASP A 61 -2.00 -9.13 9.73
CA ASP A 61 -0.85 -8.62 8.98
C ASP A 61 -1.18 -7.25 8.39
N ILE A 62 -2.38 -7.12 7.82
CA ILE A 62 -2.87 -5.84 7.29
C ILE A 62 -2.97 -4.79 8.40
N THR A 63 -3.61 -5.11 9.53
CA THR A 63 -3.75 -4.17 10.65
C THR A 63 -2.38 -3.71 11.17
N ARG A 64 -1.39 -4.61 11.21
CA ARG A 64 -0.01 -4.28 11.62
C ARG A 64 0.66 -3.34 10.62
N VAL A 65 0.57 -3.62 9.32
CA VAL A 65 1.15 -2.77 8.27
C VAL A 65 0.46 -1.41 8.20
N ALA A 66 -0.88 -1.40 8.33
CA ALA A 66 -1.64 -0.15 8.36
C ALA A 66 -1.37 0.68 9.63
N GLY A 67 -0.82 0.09 10.68
CA GLY A 67 -0.62 0.77 11.98
C GLY A 67 -1.90 1.37 12.57
N ALA A 68 -3.08 0.93 12.09
CA ALA A 68 -4.39 1.44 12.47
C ALA A 68 -5.45 0.36 12.38
N GLN A 69 -6.53 0.52 13.16
CA GLN A 69 -7.72 -0.31 13.03
C GLN A 69 -8.51 0.08 11.76
N PRO A 70 -9.26 -0.86 11.15
CA PRO A 70 -10.11 -0.52 10.02
C PRO A 70 -11.22 0.47 10.45
N SER A 71 -11.58 1.37 9.54
CA SER A 71 -12.68 2.34 9.74
C SER A 71 -14.03 1.67 9.93
N LYS A 72 -14.21 0.53 9.27
CA LYS A 72 -15.40 -0.34 9.44
C LYS A 72 -14.97 -1.79 9.46
N LYS A 73 -15.64 -2.58 10.31
CA LYS A 73 -15.42 -4.02 10.44
C LYS A 73 -16.79 -4.72 10.49
N LYS A 74 -17.00 -5.68 9.59
CA LYS A 74 -18.25 -6.42 9.49
C LYS A 74 -17.98 -7.91 9.32
N PHE A 75 -18.70 -8.75 10.05
CA PHE A 75 -18.69 -10.19 9.89
C PHE A 75 -19.93 -10.60 9.09
N ILE A 76 -19.73 -11.35 8.02
CA ILE A 76 -20.79 -11.86 7.15
C ILE A 76 -20.56 -13.37 6.98
N ARG A 77 -21.34 -14.20 7.68
CA ARG A 77 -21.11 -15.67 7.70
C ARG A 77 -19.66 -15.99 8.07
N ASN A 78 -18.91 -16.64 7.17
CA ASN A 78 -17.49 -17.00 7.36
C ASN A 78 -16.51 -15.95 6.84
N GLU A 79 -16.99 -14.76 6.53
CA GLU A 79 -16.17 -13.68 6.00
C GLU A 79 -16.03 -12.54 7.00
N LEU A 80 -14.87 -11.93 7.00
CA LEU A 80 -14.58 -10.67 7.67
C LEU A 80 -14.31 -9.61 6.59
N VAL A 81 -15.12 -8.56 6.58
CA VAL A 81 -14.93 -7.39 5.72
C VAL A 81 -14.34 -6.25 6.56
N MET A 82 -13.20 -5.73 6.12
CA MET A 82 -12.52 -4.60 6.74
C MET A 82 -12.43 -3.46 5.71
N THR A 83 -12.86 -2.27 6.08
CA THR A 83 -12.76 -1.08 5.22
C THR A 83 -11.80 -0.09 5.86
N TYR A 84 -10.77 0.30 5.15
CA TYR A 84 -9.90 1.41 5.48
C TYR A 84 -10.29 2.62 4.63
N ILE A 85 -10.44 3.77 5.26
CA ILE A 85 -10.79 5.01 4.57
C ILE A 85 -9.65 5.99 4.83
N SER A 86 -8.97 6.40 3.76
CA SER A 86 -7.99 7.50 3.82
C SER A 86 -8.74 8.81 3.58
N GLU A 87 -8.92 9.59 4.64
CA GLU A 87 -9.60 10.90 4.60
C GLU A 87 -8.64 11.98 4.17
N ARG A 88 -9.05 12.84 3.24
CA ARG A 88 -8.26 13.96 2.74
C ARG A 88 -8.17 15.08 3.79
N LYS A 89 -6.95 15.48 4.18
CA LYS A 89 -6.74 16.57 5.15
C LYS A 89 -6.95 17.95 4.53
N GLY A 90 -7.48 18.87 5.32
CA GLY A 90 -7.56 20.28 4.95
C GLY A 90 -8.58 20.64 3.88
N LYS A 91 -9.57 19.77 3.62
CA LYS A 91 -10.64 20.05 2.66
C LYS A 91 -11.96 20.37 3.33
N PRO A 92 -12.72 21.34 2.79
CA PRO A 92 -13.97 21.80 3.39
C PRO A 92 -15.13 20.79 3.27
N VAL A 93 -15.07 19.87 2.30
CA VAL A 93 -16.12 18.88 2.07
C VAL A 93 -15.63 17.51 2.51
N HIS A 94 -16.13 17.03 3.65
CA HIS A 94 -15.84 15.70 4.15
C HIS A 94 -16.34 14.62 3.18
N GLY A 95 -15.48 13.65 2.90
CA GLY A 95 -15.79 12.47 2.11
C GLY A 95 -15.67 12.61 0.60
N GLN A 96 -15.57 13.82 0.05
CA GLN A 96 -15.51 14.01 -1.40
C GLN A 96 -14.26 13.40 -2.05
N TYR A 97 -13.12 13.43 -1.35
CA TYR A 97 -11.83 12.95 -1.84
C TYR A 97 -11.30 11.79 -0.99
N ASP A 98 -12.18 11.13 -0.26
CA ASP A 98 -11.78 9.97 0.55
C ASP A 98 -11.52 8.77 -0.35
N LEU A 99 -10.49 7.99 0.02
CA LEU A 99 -10.08 6.81 -0.72
C LEU A 99 -10.39 5.56 0.11
N PRO A 100 -11.55 4.92 -0.11
CA PRO A 100 -11.88 3.68 0.57
C PRO A 100 -11.18 2.49 -0.09
N ILE A 101 -10.63 1.60 0.75
CA ILE A 101 -10.14 0.28 0.36
C ILE A 101 -10.92 -0.75 1.18
N GLU A 102 -11.60 -1.66 0.53
CA GLU A 102 -12.29 -2.77 1.17
C GLU A 102 -11.48 -4.06 1.02
N LEU A 103 -11.27 -4.75 2.12
CA LEU A 103 -10.54 -6.01 2.19
C LEU A 103 -11.46 -7.08 2.74
N ARG A 104 -11.65 -8.15 1.99
CA ARG A 104 -12.50 -9.28 2.37
C ARG A 104 -11.63 -10.50 2.70
N PHE A 105 -11.86 -11.06 3.86
CA PHE A 105 -11.13 -12.21 4.38
C PHE A 105 -12.08 -13.38 4.55
N ILE A 106 -11.60 -14.58 4.23
CA ILE A 106 -12.32 -15.84 4.49
C ILE A 106 -11.72 -16.55 5.70
N TYR A 107 -12.56 -17.24 6.46
CA TYR A 107 -12.12 -18.05 7.60
C TYR A 107 -11.71 -19.43 7.15
N VAL A 108 -10.40 -19.72 7.21
CA VAL A 108 -9.78 -21.01 6.82
C VAL A 108 -8.70 -21.35 7.84
N ASP A 109 -8.65 -22.61 8.31
CA ASP A 109 -7.67 -23.10 9.28
C ASP A 109 -7.56 -22.21 10.53
N HIS A 110 -8.69 -21.85 11.10
CA HIS A 110 -8.79 -20.99 12.29
C HIS A 110 -8.20 -19.57 12.12
N LYS A 111 -8.07 -19.07 10.87
CA LYS A 111 -7.52 -17.74 10.55
C LYS A 111 -8.33 -17.07 9.47
N TYR A 112 -8.43 -15.73 9.56
CA TYR A 112 -8.98 -14.91 8.49
C TYR A 112 -7.88 -14.58 7.48
N ARG A 113 -8.00 -15.10 6.23
CA ARG A 113 -7.05 -14.91 5.13
C ARG A 113 -7.64 -14.00 4.07
N LEU A 114 -6.84 -13.04 3.57
CA LEU A 114 -7.23 -12.06 2.56
C LEU A 114 -7.62 -12.79 1.26
N LYS A 115 -8.90 -12.74 0.94
CA LYS A 115 -9.47 -13.33 -0.27
C LYS A 115 -9.61 -12.31 -1.39
N GLU A 116 -9.92 -11.06 -1.04
CA GLU A 116 -10.24 -10.03 -2.02
C GLU A 116 -9.82 -8.66 -1.50
N ALA A 117 -9.25 -7.85 -2.40
CA ALA A 117 -9.03 -6.42 -2.20
C ALA A 117 -9.80 -5.64 -3.26
N TYR A 118 -10.60 -4.68 -2.82
CA TYR A 118 -11.43 -3.84 -3.68
C TYR A 118 -11.02 -2.37 -3.55
N LEU A 119 -10.74 -1.75 -4.68
CA LEU A 119 -10.47 -0.32 -4.84
C LEU A 119 -11.69 0.32 -5.49
N GLY A 120 -12.24 1.33 -4.84
CA GLY A 120 -13.44 2.02 -5.32
C GLY A 120 -13.22 2.74 -6.66
N LYS A 121 -14.33 3.03 -7.34
CA LYS A 121 -14.34 3.65 -8.67
C LYS A 121 -13.50 4.93 -8.74
N ASN A 122 -13.57 5.80 -7.72
CA ASN A 122 -12.79 7.05 -7.71
C ASN A 122 -11.30 6.83 -7.96
N LEU A 123 -10.72 5.74 -7.44
CA LEU A 123 -9.31 5.42 -7.66
C LEU A 123 -9.08 4.82 -9.05
N THR A 124 -10.03 4.03 -9.57
CA THR A 124 -9.90 3.38 -10.88
C THR A 124 -10.19 4.32 -12.05
N ASP A 125 -10.84 5.44 -11.82
CA ASP A 125 -11.00 6.48 -12.83
C ASP A 125 -9.65 7.17 -13.17
N VAL A 126 -8.66 7.11 -12.24
CA VAL A 126 -7.27 7.61 -12.45
C VAL A 126 -6.30 6.51 -12.81
N LEU A 127 -6.35 5.43 -12.02
CA LEU A 127 -5.47 4.28 -12.23
C LEU A 127 -6.27 3.24 -13.03
N THR A 128 -6.14 3.29 -14.34
CA THR A 128 -6.84 2.33 -15.21
C THR A 128 -6.55 0.89 -14.80
N ASP A 129 -7.50 -0.02 -15.05
CA ASP A 129 -7.35 -1.45 -14.79
C ASP A 129 -6.07 -2.03 -15.43
N LYS A 130 -5.74 -1.59 -16.64
CA LYS A 130 -4.52 -1.98 -17.35
C LYS A 130 -3.27 -1.53 -16.60
N LEU A 131 -3.23 -0.27 -16.12
CA LEU A 131 -2.10 0.24 -15.36
C LEU A 131 -1.96 -0.49 -14.00
N LEU A 132 -3.05 -0.66 -13.26
CA LEU A 132 -3.06 -1.40 -11.99
C LEU A 132 -2.58 -2.84 -12.17
N THR A 133 -3.03 -3.51 -13.22
CA THR A 133 -2.59 -4.88 -13.57
C THR A 133 -1.09 -4.92 -13.84
N GLN A 134 -0.57 -3.99 -14.66
CA GLN A 134 0.87 -3.89 -14.93
C GLN A 134 1.69 -3.62 -13.66
N MET A 135 1.22 -2.72 -12.80
CA MET A 135 1.88 -2.44 -11.52
C MET A 135 1.95 -3.68 -10.63
N ILE A 136 0.86 -4.42 -10.50
CA ILE A 136 0.81 -5.66 -9.68
C ILE A 136 1.75 -6.73 -10.27
N GLN A 137 1.73 -6.93 -11.57
CA GLN A 137 2.60 -7.92 -12.24
C GLN A 137 4.09 -7.55 -12.15
N SER A 138 4.44 -6.26 -12.14
CA SER A 138 5.84 -5.83 -12.01
C SER A 138 6.47 -6.21 -10.68
N VAL A 139 5.68 -6.44 -9.62
CA VAL A 139 6.17 -6.89 -8.30
C VAL A 139 6.88 -8.25 -8.36
N CYS A 140 6.57 -9.09 -9.35
CA CYS A 140 7.26 -10.39 -9.53
C CYS A 140 8.77 -10.23 -9.65
N LYS A 141 9.22 -9.26 -10.44
CA LYS A 141 10.65 -9.03 -10.73
C LYS A 141 11.34 -8.14 -9.70
N SER A 142 10.73 -7.95 -8.52
CA SER A 142 11.30 -7.09 -7.50
C SER A 142 12.57 -7.68 -6.90
N GLU A 143 13.59 -6.84 -6.77
CA GLU A 143 14.82 -7.13 -6.04
C GLU A 143 14.67 -6.74 -4.56
N LYS A 144 15.26 -7.53 -3.68
CA LYS A 144 15.18 -7.31 -2.24
C LYS A 144 16.57 -7.11 -1.66
N SER A 145 16.71 -6.09 -0.85
CA SER A 145 17.89 -5.88 -0.02
C SER A 145 17.47 -5.89 1.44
N LEU A 146 17.79 -6.99 2.14
CA LEU A 146 17.53 -7.09 3.58
C LEU A 146 18.39 -6.10 4.37
N VAL A 147 19.62 -5.83 3.90
CA VAL A 147 20.54 -4.89 4.56
C VAL A 147 20.01 -3.46 4.47
N LYS A 148 19.44 -3.08 3.32
CA LYS A 148 18.86 -1.75 3.10
C LYS A 148 17.37 -1.69 3.49
N GLN A 149 16.78 -2.84 3.85
CA GLN A 149 15.33 -2.96 4.11
C GLN A 149 14.48 -2.36 2.99
N GLN A 150 14.81 -2.74 1.78
CA GLN A 150 14.33 -2.14 0.57
C GLN A 150 13.86 -3.20 -0.41
N ILE A 151 12.76 -2.91 -1.10
CA ILE A 151 12.27 -3.67 -2.25
C ILE A 151 12.34 -2.73 -3.44
N THR A 152 13.02 -3.13 -4.51
CA THR A 152 13.10 -2.39 -5.76
C THR A 152 12.32 -3.13 -6.84
N VAL A 153 11.43 -2.44 -7.51
CA VAL A 153 10.59 -2.96 -8.59
C VAL A 153 10.99 -2.28 -9.89
N ASP A 154 11.22 -3.06 -10.95
CA ASP A 154 11.42 -2.54 -12.31
C ASP A 154 10.06 -2.16 -12.91
N ILE A 155 9.88 -0.86 -13.19
CA ILE A 155 8.66 -0.31 -13.76
C ILE A 155 8.85 0.23 -15.19
N ARG A 156 9.97 -0.11 -15.86
CA ARG A 156 10.23 0.32 -17.24
C ARG A 156 9.20 -0.20 -18.25
N ALA A 157 8.57 -1.33 -17.92
CA ALA A 157 7.52 -1.93 -18.77
C ALA A 157 6.15 -1.28 -18.59
N LEU A 158 5.97 -0.34 -17.65
CA LEU A 158 4.71 0.38 -17.49
C LEU A 158 4.44 1.25 -18.72
N ASP A 159 3.23 1.16 -19.24
CA ASP A 159 2.76 2.02 -20.31
C ASP A 159 2.47 3.42 -19.74
N ARG A 160 3.41 4.34 -19.94
CA ARG A 160 3.33 5.71 -19.42
C ARG A 160 2.16 6.51 -20.00
N THR A 161 1.60 6.10 -21.15
CA THR A 161 0.43 6.77 -21.72
C THR A 161 -0.84 6.52 -20.93
N LEU A 162 -0.82 5.53 -20.03
CA LEU A 162 -1.92 5.22 -19.10
C LEU A 162 -1.82 5.98 -17.78
N LEU A 163 -0.73 6.73 -17.56
CA LEU A 163 -0.59 7.54 -16.37
C LEU A 163 -1.53 8.74 -16.43
N PRO A 164 -2.17 9.10 -15.32
CA PRO A 164 -3.08 10.22 -15.27
C PRO A 164 -2.35 11.54 -15.49
N THR A 165 -3.04 12.48 -16.11
CA THR A 165 -2.62 13.86 -16.22
C THR A 165 -2.76 14.60 -14.89
N ARG A 166 -2.12 15.76 -14.78
CA ARG A 166 -2.25 16.64 -13.61
C ARG A 166 -3.70 17.03 -13.32
N ALA A 167 -4.50 17.27 -14.36
CA ALA A 167 -5.90 17.64 -14.22
C ALA A 167 -6.72 16.47 -13.64
N GLU A 168 -6.58 15.27 -14.20
CA GLU A 168 -7.26 14.06 -13.72
C GLU A 168 -6.91 13.76 -12.25
N ILE A 169 -5.62 13.91 -11.87
CA ILE A 169 -5.21 13.75 -10.47
C ILE A 169 -5.91 14.80 -9.59
N THR A 170 -5.97 16.05 -10.03
CA THR A 170 -6.61 17.11 -9.24
C THR A 170 -8.13 16.89 -9.12
N ASP A 171 -8.78 16.37 -10.13
CA ASP A 171 -10.22 16.07 -10.11
C ASP A 171 -10.56 14.98 -9.08
N ILE A 172 -9.67 14.02 -8.89
CA ILE A 172 -9.91 12.88 -8.00
C ILE A 172 -9.37 13.11 -6.59
N LEU A 173 -8.13 13.57 -6.45
CA LEU A 173 -7.51 13.81 -5.16
C LEU A 173 -7.86 15.19 -4.58
N GLY A 174 -8.57 16.01 -5.36
CA GLY A 174 -8.85 17.40 -5.04
C GLY A 174 -7.66 18.34 -5.31
N PRO A 175 -7.82 19.63 -5.09
CA PRO A 175 -6.74 20.59 -5.23
C PRO A 175 -5.59 20.26 -4.26
N PRO A 176 -4.31 20.37 -4.70
CA PRO A 176 -3.16 20.08 -3.85
C PRO A 176 -3.07 21.02 -2.66
N ASN A 177 -2.23 20.68 -1.68
CA ASN A 177 -1.98 21.52 -0.53
C ASN A 177 -1.25 22.83 -0.95
N PRO A 178 -1.66 24.00 -0.45
CA PRO A 178 -1.10 25.28 -0.87
C PRO A 178 0.38 25.48 -0.51
N LYS A 179 0.94 24.64 0.37
CA LYS A 179 2.34 24.73 0.82
C LYS A 179 3.35 24.04 -0.09
N ALA A 180 2.91 23.34 -1.12
CA ALA A 180 3.81 22.75 -2.11
C ALA A 180 4.41 23.87 -2.96
N GLY A 181 5.48 24.49 -2.46
CA GLY A 181 6.12 25.67 -3.08
C GLY A 181 6.95 25.38 -4.33
N VAL A 182 6.86 24.18 -4.91
CA VAL A 182 7.58 23.82 -6.14
C VAL A 182 6.60 23.82 -7.30
N LYS A 183 6.88 24.64 -8.33
CA LYS A 183 6.00 24.93 -9.47
C LYS A 183 5.42 23.69 -10.17
N HIS A 184 6.10 22.54 -10.11
CA HIS A 184 5.73 21.31 -10.81
C HIS A 184 5.41 20.16 -9.87
N THR A 185 5.20 20.41 -8.57
CA THR A 185 4.92 19.38 -7.57
C THR A 185 3.53 19.59 -6.97
N GLN A 186 2.77 18.51 -6.83
CA GLN A 186 1.51 18.46 -6.09
C GLN A 186 1.70 17.64 -4.82
N LEU A 187 1.22 18.17 -3.68
CA LEU A 187 1.29 17.54 -2.38
C LEU A 187 -0.11 17.26 -1.85
N TYR A 188 -0.33 16.05 -1.34
CA TYR A 188 -1.59 15.60 -0.79
C TYR A 188 -1.36 14.89 0.55
N ASP A 189 -2.10 15.28 1.58
CA ASP A 189 -2.06 14.65 2.88
C ASP A 189 -3.37 13.93 3.17
N TYR A 190 -3.26 12.69 3.61
CA TYR A 190 -4.37 11.84 4.02
C TYR A 190 -4.14 11.33 5.43
N GLN A 191 -5.21 10.97 6.10
CA GLN A 191 -5.18 10.29 7.39
C GLN A 191 -6.15 9.13 7.37
N LEU A 192 -5.74 7.98 7.91
CA LEU A 192 -6.67 6.87 8.06
C LEU A 192 -7.75 7.25 9.09
N LYS A 193 -9.00 7.10 8.70
CA LYS A 193 -10.16 7.27 9.59
C LYS A 193 -10.05 6.28 10.75
N ASN A 194 -10.40 6.71 11.96
CA ASN A 194 -10.22 5.96 13.21
C ASN A 194 -8.76 5.67 13.57
N ASN A 195 -7.83 6.45 13.05
CA ASN A 195 -6.49 6.50 13.60
C ASN A 195 -6.47 7.52 14.74
N ASP A 196 -6.33 7.03 15.98
CA ASP A 196 -6.31 7.87 17.19
C ASP A 196 -5.06 8.78 17.27
N HIS A 197 -4.09 8.55 16.39
CA HIS A 197 -2.86 9.32 16.29
C HIS A 197 -2.94 10.34 15.15
N ALA A 198 -3.18 11.60 15.50
CA ALA A 198 -3.30 12.72 14.55
C ALA A 198 -2.00 13.00 13.75
N ASP A 199 -0.88 12.47 14.19
CA ASP A 199 0.46 12.60 13.59
C ASP A 199 0.72 11.59 12.47
N LYS A 200 -0.07 10.50 12.36
CA LYS A 200 0.08 9.47 11.33
C LYS A 200 -0.56 9.89 10.02
N VAL A 201 0.18 10.70 9.26
CA VAL A 201 -0.25 11.25 7.97
C VAL A 201 0.35 10.44 6.83
N ILE A 202 -0.49 10.10 5.84
CA ILE A 202 -0.05 9.60 4.54
C ILE A 202 0.23 10.83 3.68
N THR A 203 1.48 11.06 3.31
CA THR A 203 1.86 12.14 2.41
C THR A 203 2.12 11.59 1.03
N VAL A 204 1.43 12.14 0.02
CA VAL A 204 1.62 11.81 -1.39
C VAL A 204 2.17 13.04 -2.09
N GLU A 205 3.36 12.92 -2.68
CA GLU A 205 4.02 13.95 -3.48
C GLU A 205 4.13 13.47 -4.93
N ILE A 206 3.64 14.27 -5.87
CA ILE A 206 3.66 13.96 -7.30
C ILE A 206 4.40 15.08 -8.02
N GLU A 207 5.51 14.72 -8.66
CA GLU A 207 6.35 15.62 -9.45
C GLU A 207 6.05 15.44 -10.93
N PHE A 208 5.86 16.55 -11.63
CA PHE A 208 5.57 16.60 -13.07
C PHE A 208 6.75 17.20 -13.83
N ASP A 209 6.80 16.93 -15.12
CA ASP A 209 7.76 17.51 -16.05
C ASP A 209 7.59 19.06 -16.17
N GLY A 210 8.49 19.71 -16.91
CA GLY A 210 8.46 21.16 -17.10
C GLY A 210 7.19 21.67 -17.78
N SER A 211 6.47 20.83 -18.53
CA SER A 211 5.16 21.14 -19.13
C SER A 211 4.02 21.01 -18.13
N GLY A 212 4.22 20.26 -17.05
CA GLY A 212 3.23 19.93 -16.02
C GLY A 212 2.23 18.82 -16.46
N ASN A 213 2.50 18.10 -17.54
CA ASN A 213 1.58 17.11 -18.07
C ASN A 213 1.99 15.67 -17.77
N SER A 214 3.29 15.37 -17.68
CA SER A 214 3.79 14.02 -17.45
C SER A 214 4.33 13.85 -16.03
N ILE A 215 3.94 12.76 -15.37
CA ILE A 215 4.49 12.42 -14.06
C ILE A 215 5.94 11.95 -14.22
N LEU A 216 6.85 12.55 -13.47
CA LEU A 216 8.24 12.13 -13.38
C LEU A 216 8.47 11.23 -12.16
N ARG A 217 7.83 11.58 -11.03
CA ARG A 217 8.05 10.89 -9.77
C ARG A 217 6.81 10.93 -8.88
N ILE A 218 6.58 9.83 -8.19
CA ILE A 218 5.56 9.73 -7.13
C ILE A 218 6.26 9.28 -5.85
N LYS A 219 6.05 10.01 -4.75
CA LYS A 219 6.50 9.61 -3.42
C LYS A 219 5.32 9.47 -2.49
N VAL A 220 5.29 8.37 -1.74
CA VAL A 220 4.31 8.14 -0.68
C VAL A 220 5.05 7.82 0.61
N LYS A 221 4.73 8.56 1.67
CA LYS A 221 5.31 8.34 3.01
C LYS A 221 4.20 8.02 4.00
N TYR A 222 4.41 6.98 4.81
CA TYR A 222 3.50 6.59 5.88
C TYR A 222 4.22 5.70 6.91
N LEU A 223 4.21 6.07 8.18
CA LEU A 223 4.73 5.26 9.31
C LEU A 223 6.12 4.63 9.05
N GLY A 224 7.09 5.44 8.60
CA GLY A 224 8.42 4.94 8.25
C GLY A 224 8.48 4.15 6.93
N TYR A 225 7.35 3.87 6.28
CA TYR A 225 7.33 3.34 4.92
C TYR A 225 7.50 4.49 3.92
N ASN A 226 8.46 4.35 3.01
CA ASN A 226 8.69 5.30 1.92
C ASN A 226 8.62 4.55 0.61
N LEU A 227 7.61 4.86 -0.21
CA LEU A 227 7.51 4.41 -1.59
C LEU A 227 7.92 5.56 -2.51
N GLU A 228 8.89 5.33 -3.37
CA GLU A 228 9.28 6.26 -4.43
C GLU A 228 9.24 5.55 -5.77
N ALA A 229 8.38 6.01 -6.68
CA ALA A 229 8.36 5.57 -8.08
C ALA A 229 9.01 6.68 -8.92
N ASP A 230 10.20 6.41 -9.45
CA ASP A 230 10.95 7.28 -10.36
C ASP A 230 10.73 6.76 -11.79
N LEU A 231 9.86 7.43 -12.52
CA LEU A 231 9.47 7.01 -13.86
C LEU A 231 10.57 7.28 -14.89
N GLU A 232 11.47 8.25 -14.65
CA GLU A 232 12.60 8.50 -15.53
C GLU A 232 13.61 7.35 -15.44
N LYS A 233 13.91 6.89 -14.22
CA LYS A 233 14.80 5.74 -14.01
C LYS A 233 14.12 4.39 -14.27
N GLY A 234 12.78 4.38 -14.33
CA GLY A 234 12.00 3.15 -14.48
C GLY A 234 12.06 2.23 -13.28
N GLN A 235 12.11 2.79 -12.08
CA GLN A 235 12.22 2.06 -10.82
C GLN A 235 11.22 2.56 -9.79
N ALA A 236 10.61 1.62 -9.06
CA ALA A 236 9.88 1.92 -7.85
C ALA A 236 10.57 1.27 -6.65
N VAL A 237 10.76 2.03 -5.59
CA VAL A 237 11.50 1.62 -4.41
C VAL A 237 10.59 1.76 -3.20
N LEU A 238 10.34 0.65 -2.50
CA LEU A 238 9.74 0.65 -1.18
C LEU A 238 10.85 0.44 -0.15
N SER A 239 11.06 1.39 0.73
CA SER A 239 11.98 1.30 1.87
C SER A 239 11.24 1.44 3.19
N VAL A 240 11.82 0.86 4.24
CA VAL A 240 11.29 0.93 5.60
C VAL A 240 12.33 1.57 6.49
N ASP A 241 11.95 2.67 7.16
CA ASP A 241 12.77 3.30 8.18
C ASP A 241 12.36 2.75 9.55
N ILE A 242 13.25 1.93 10.15
CA ILE A 242 12.96 1.26 11.43
C ILE A 242 12.89 2.26 12.59
N PHE A 243 13.57 3.39 12.49
CA PHE A 243 13.62 4.36 13.57
C PHE A 243 12.26 5.05 13.80
N ASP A 244 11.44 5.16 12.76
CA ASP A 244 10.09 5.74 12.86
C ASP A 244 9.00 4.75 13.32
N ILE A 245 9.29 3.44 13.33
CA ILE A 245 8.30 2.40 13.72
C ILE A 245 8.29 2.15 15.24
N GLY A 246 9.31 2.62 15.96
CA GLY A 246 9.57 2.29 17.37
C GLY A 246 8.84 3.15 18.41
N GLU A 247 8.12 4.21 18.06
CA GLU A 247 7.45 5.12 18.98
C GLU A 247 5.90 5.01 18.96
N SER A 248 5.36 3.87 18.57
CA SER A 248 3.90 3.66 18.52
C SER A 248 3.40 2.63 19.54
#